data_3b55ffef6ce538620d75a865f7a453ef
#
_entry.id   3b55ffef6ce538620d75a865f7a453ef
#
_cell.length_a   1.000
_cell.length_b   1.000
_cell.length_c   1.000
_cell.angle_alpha   90.00
_cell.angle_beta   90.00
_cell.angle_gamma   90.00
#
_symmetry.space_group_name_H-M   'P 1'
#
loop_
_entity.id
_entity.type
_entity.pdbx_description
1 polymer ?
#
loop_
_entity_poly.entity_id
_entity_poly.type
_entity_poly.pdbx_seq_one_letter_code
_entity_poly.pdbx_strand_id
1 'polypeptide(L)'
;MKHFLPVAWWLAATVVIALVLVSLGYPFTDALLLGAMFLPGMLAARYFVPQLSFRNPRQGIFDAVYLALGILCIEYLALMLAGRYILGAGVGQMPGLLLNPVFLLLIPGAFVAPEIMLENYLTARCPYDKTISFVSERRKITLDPAEILYVESNDSE
;
A
#
# COMPACT_ATOMS: atom_id res chain seq x y z
N MET A 1 -19.63 -3.67 -0.49
CA MET A 1 -18.69 -4.43 -1.33
C MET A 1 -17.32 -3.75 -1.50
N LYS A 2 -17.20 -2.41 -1.49
CA LYS A 2 -15.91 -1.70 -1.68
C LYS A 2 -14.85 -1.93 -0.58
N HIS A 3 -15.24 -2.33 0.63
CA HIS A 3 -14.31 -2.55 1.75
C HIS A 3 -13.71 -3.97 1.82
N PHE A 4 -14.30 -4.95 1.15
CA PHE A 4 -13.80 -6.33 1.15
C PHE A 4 -12.68 -6.57 0.12
N LEU A 5 -12.64 -5.79 -0.95
CA LEU A 5 -11.67 -5.96 -2.03
C LEU A 5 -10.21 -5.77 -1.55
N PRO A 6 -9.88 -4.73 -0.77
CA PRO A 6 -8.53 -4.56 -0.24
C PRO A 6 -8.13 -5.71 0.69
N VAL A 7 -9.02 -6.14 1.59
CA VAL A 7 -8.73 -7.24 2.53
C VAL A 7 -8.47 -8.54 1.78
N ALA A 8 -9.30 -8.85 0.78
CA ALA A 8 -9.12 -10.05 -0.06
C ALA A 8 -7.78 -9.99 -0.83
N TRP A 9 -7.38 -8.81 -1.32
CA TRP A 9 -6.09 -8.61 -1.99
C TRP A 9 -4.92 -8.93 -1.06
N TRP A 10 -4.93 -8.41 0.17
CA TRP A 10 -3.87 -8.63 1.14
C TRP A 10 -3.77 -10.08 1.61
N LEU A 11 -4.90 -10.76 1.78
CA LEU A 11 -4.93 -12.19 2.06
C LEU A 11 -4.37 -12.99 0.88
N ALA A 12 -4.76 -12.66 -0.34
CA ALA A 12 -4.24 -13.30 -1.55
C ALA A 12 -2.72 -13.09 -1.67
N ALA A 13 -2.22 -11.88 -1.42
CA ALA A 13 -0.79 -11.56 -1.41
C ALA A 13 -0.03 -12.44 -0.41
N THR A 14 -0.53 -12.54 0.83
CA THR A 14 0.09 -13.41 1.86
C THR A 14 0.15 -14.87 1.41
N VAL A 15 -0.93 -15.41 0.81
CA VAL A 15 -0.96 -16.79 0.32
C VAL A 15 0.03 -16.98 -0.84
N VAL A 16 0.10 -16.03 -1.78
CA VAL A 16 1.06 -16.11 -2.90
C VAL A 16 2.51 -16.07 -2.40
N ILE A 17 2.83 -15.20 -1.44
CA ILE A 17 4.16 -15.16 -0.81
C ILE A 17 4.45 -16.49 -0.11
N ALA A 18 3.49 -17.05 0.63
CA ALA A 18 3.65 -18.34 1.27
C ALA A 18 3.91 -19.46 0.26
N LEU A 19 3.20 -19.50 -0.87
CA LEU A 19 3.45 -20.47 -1.94
C LEU A 19 4.85 -20.34 -2.54
N VAL A 20 5.34 -19.12 -2.73
CA VAL A 20 6.72 -18.88 -3.16
C VAL A 20 7.71 -19.45 -2.12
N LEU A 21 7.48 -19.22 -0.82
CA LEU A 21 8.33 -19.74 0.23
C LEU A 21 8.28 -21.26 0.33
N VAL A 22 7.10 -21.88 0.12
CA VAL A 22 6.97 -23.35 0.02
C VAL A 22 7.79 -23.90 -1.14
N SER A 23 7.80 -23.21 -2.28
CA SER A 23 8.64 -23.62 -3.43
C SER A 23 10.15 -23.55 -3.13
N LEU A 24 10.54 -22.76 -2.13
CA LEU A 24 11.92 -22.65 -1.63
C LEU A 24 12.23 -23.69 -0.53
N GLY A 25 11.28 -24.57 -0.19
CA GLY A 25 11.47 -25.67 0.75
C GLY A 25 10.99 -25.43 2.17
N TYR A 26 10.23 -24.33 2.42
CA TYR A 26 9.65 -24.09 3.75
C TYR A 26 8.40 -24.94 3.99
N PRO A 27 8.17 -25.42 5.23
CA PRO A 27 6.87 -25.97 5.62
C PRO A 27 5.77 -24.93 5.40
N PHE A 28 4.58 -25.36 4.97
CA PHE A 28 3.49 -24.45 4.66
C PHE A 28 3.10 -23.53 5.83
N THR A 29 3.10 -24.04 7.05
CA THR A 29 2.79 -23.26 8.26
C THR A 29 3.80 -22.12 8.48
N ASP A 30 5.09 -22.41 8.34
CA ASP A 30 6.17 -21.45 8.52
C ASP A 30 6.16 -20.42 7.36
N ALA A 31 5.93 -20.92 6.15
CA ALA A 31 5.80 -20.08 4.96
C ALA A 31 4.63 -19.10 5.05
N LEU A 32 3.48 -19.53 5.58
CA LEU A 32 2.32 -18.67 5.77
C LEU A 32 2.61 -17.58 6.81
N LEU A 33 3.27 -17.96 7.89
CA LEU A 33 3.64 -17.03 8.96
C LEU A 33 4.66 -16.01 8.46
N LEU A 34 5.71 -16.47 7.78
CA LEU A 34 6.71 -15.59 7.18
C LEU A 34 6.08 -14.69 6.11
N GLY A 35 5.16 -15.21 5.29
CA GLY A 35 4.39 -14.43 4.33
C GLY A 35 3.59 -13.31 4.99
N ALA A 36 2.99 -13.58 6.17
CA ALA A 36 2.27 -12.57 6.93
C ALA A 36 3.19 -11.47 7.50
N MET A 37 4.48 -11.78 7.74
CA MET A 37 5.45 -10.78 8.23
C MET A 37 5.83 -9.73 7.19
N PHE A 38 5.52 -9.93 5.91
CA PHE A 38 5.65 -8.89 4.88
C PHE A 38 4.50 -7.87 4.91
N LEU A 39 3.38 -8.15 5.59
CA LEU A 39 2.24 -7.23 5.66
C LEU A 39 2.58 -5.83 6.20
N PRO A 40 3.35 -5.67 7.29
CA PRO A 40 3.69 -4.34 7.79
C PRO A 40 4.44 -3.48 6.78
N GLY A 41 5.42 -4.05 6.06
CA GLY A 41 6.16 -3.35 5.02
C GLY A 41 5.29 -3.00 3.80
N MET A 42 4.44 -3.94 3.38
CA MET A 42 3.46 -3.70 2.31
C MET A 42 2.46 -2.60 2.70
N LEU A 43 1.94 -2.59 3.93
CA LEU A 43 1.06 -1.53 4.43
C LEU A 43 1.76 -0.17 4.46
N ALA A 44 3.01 -0.13 4.91
CA ALA A 44 3.81 1.09 4.88
C ALA A 44 4.01 1.58 3.43
N ALA A 45 4.37 0.69 2.51
CA ALA A 45 4.50 1.02 1.09
C ALA A 45 3.18 1.56 0.52
N ARG A 46 2.07 0.89 0.78
CA ARG A 46 0.72 1.28 0.32
C ARG A 46 0.31 2.67 0.79
N TYR A 47 0.66 3.00 2.02
CA TYR A 47 0.30 4.30 2.60
C TYR A 47 1.19 5.43 2.09
N PHE A 48 2.51 5.22 2.01
CA PHE A 48 3.46 6.29 1.72
C PHE A 48 3.78 6.47 0.23
N VAL A 49 3.72 5.41 -0.61
CA VAL A 49 4.02 5.54 -2.04
C VAL A 49 3.14 6.57 -2.75
N PRO A 50 1.81 6.65 -2.52
CA PRO A 50 0.98 7.68 -3.15
C PRO A 50 1.28 9.11 -2.68
N GLN A 51 1.98 9.27 -1.55
CA GLN A 51 2.35 10.58 -1.00
C GLN A 51 3.66 11.11 -1.57
N LEU A 52 4.42 10.27 -2.29
CA LEU A 52 5.65 10.69 -2.94
C LEU A 52 5.36 11.74 -4.02
N SER A 53 5.97 12.91 -3.88
CA SER A 53 5.85 13.99 -4.85
C SER A 53 7.13 14.15 -5.66
N PHE A 54 7.03 13.91 -6.96
CA PHE A 54 8.15 14.09 -7.90
C PHE A 54 8.16 15.48 -8.55
N ARG A 55 7.46 16.47 -7.95
CA ARG A 55 7.47 17.85 -8.44
C ARG A 55 8.89 18.43 -8.47
N ASN A 56 9.72 18.08 -7.48
CA ASN A 56 11.16 18.34 -7.46
C ASN A 56 11.89 17.00 -7.55
N PRO A 57 12.54 16.65 -8.69
CA PRO A 57 13.07 15.29 -8.90
C PRO A 57 14.13 14.89 -7.86
N ARG A 58 14.96 15.84 -7.39
CA ARG A 58 15.97 15.55 -6.35
C ARG A 58 15.31 15.18 -5.02
N GLN A 59 14.33 15.95 -4.59
CA GLN A 59 13.63 15.70 -3.33
C GLN A 59 12.81 14.41 -3.40
N GLY A 60 12.10 14.17 -4.51
CA GLY A 60 11.33 12.93 -4.71
C GLY A 60 12.20 11.67 -4.69
N ILE A 61 13.44 11.73 -5.21
CA ILE A 61 14.38 10.60 -5.12
C ILE A 61 14.82 10.37 -3.68
N PHE A 62 15.14 11.41 -2.92
CA PHE A 62 15.50 11.27 -1.50
C PHE A 62 14.35 10.68 -0.69
N ASP A 63 13.12 11.17 -0.88
CA ASP A 63 11.94 10.68 -0.20
C ASP A 63 11.68 9.19 -0.54
N ALA A 64 11.86 8.79 -1.80
CA ALA A 64 11.75 7.39 -2.23
C ALA A 64 12.83 6.50 -1.59
N VAL A 65 14.07 6.98 -1.48
CA VAL A 65 15.17 6.25 -0.82
C VAL A 65 14.88 6.10 0.68
N TYR A 66 14.44 7.15 1.37
CA TYR A 66 14.06 7.07 2.77
C TYR A 66 12.90 6.11 3.02
N LEU A 67 11.90 6.12 2.12
CA LEU A 67 10.79 5.18 2.20
C LEU A 67 11.27 3.74 2.01
N ALA A 68 12.13 3.48 1.02
CA ALA A 68 12.68 2.15 0.78
C ALA A 68 13.49 1.64 2.00
N LEU A 69 14.31 2.50 2.61
CA LEU A 69 15.05 2.17 3.83
C LEU A 69 14.09 1.88 5.00
N GLY A 70 13.02 2.67 5.15
CA GLY A 70 12.00 2.46 6.17
C GLY A 70 11.29 1.11 6.01
N ILE A 71 10.90 0.74 4.79
CA ILE A 71 10.28 -0.56 4.48
C ILE A 71 11.26 -1.69 4.80
N LEU A 72 12.52 -1.58 4.37
CA LEU A 72 13.57 -2.56 4.69
C LEU A 72 13.73 -2.77 6.20
N CYS A 73 13.77 -1.70 6.98
CA CYS A 73 13.89 -1.78 8.43
C CYS A 73 12.67 -2.50 9.05
N ILE A 74 11.47 -2.15 8.63
CA ILE A 74 10.22 -2.74 9.15
C ILE A 74 10.19 -4.24 8.84
N GLU A 75 10.44 -4.63 7.61
CA GLU A 75 10.38 -6.04 7.19
C GLU A 75 11.51 -6.87 7.81
N TYR A 76 12.72 -6.33 7.84
CA TYR A 76 13.83 -6.98 8.51
C TYR A 76 13.54 -7.26 9.99
N LEU A 77 13.01 -6.26 10.71
CA LEU A 77 12.61 -6.42 12.11
C LEU A 77 11.47 -7.45 12.26
N ALA A 78 10.45 -7.39 11.40
CA ALA A 78 9.33 -8.34 11.45
C ALA A 78 9.81 -9.79 11.24
N LEU A 79 10.65 -10.03 10.24
CA LEU A 79 11.22 -11.35 9.95
C LEU A 79 12.14 -11.84 11.08
N MET A 80 12.98 -10.96 11.63
CA MET A 80 13.85 -11.30 12.75
C MET A 80 13.06 -11.67 14.00
N LEU A 81 12.01 -10.92 14.32
CA LEU A 81 11.13 -11.22 15.45
C LEU A 81 10.40 -12.53 15.25
N ALA A 82 9.83 -12.77 14.05
CA ALA A 82 9.16 -14.03 13.73
C ALA A 82 10.12 -15.23 13.83
N GLY A 83 11.30 -15.12 13.24
CA GLY A 83 12.30 -16.17 13.29
C GLY A 83 12.72 -16.51 14.71
N ARG A 84 13.00 -15.49 15.53
CA ARG A 84 13.48 -15.68 16.90
C ARG A 84 12.42 -16.22 17.85
N TYR A 85 11.23 -15.61 17.84
CA TYR A 85 10.20 -15.85 18.86
C TYR A 85 9.18 -16.91 18.46
N ILE A 86 8.94 -17.10 17.18
CA ILE A 86 7.88 -17.99 16.69
C ILE A 86 8.48 -19.29 16.14
N LEU A 87 9.47 -19.18 15.26
CA LEU A 87 10.11 -20.35 14.64
C LEU A 87 11.24 -20.93 15.47
N GLY A 88 11.68 -20.24 16.54
CA GLY A 88 12.82 -20.67 17.35
C GLY A 88 14.16 -20.74 16.59
N ALA A 89 14.18 -20.20 15.35
CA ALA A 89 15.34 -20.18 14.49
C ALA A 89 16.32 -19.08 14.91
N GLY A 90 17.60 -19.46 15.14
CA GLY A 90 18.65 -18.43 15.28
C GLY A 90 18.83 -17.62 14.00
N VAL A 91 19.35 -16.39 14.16
CA VAL A 91 19.60 -15.47 13.01
C VAL A 91 20.40 -16.13 11.87
N GLY A 92 21.33 -17.05 12.22
CA GLY A 92 22.13 -17.80 11.25
C GLY A 92 21.42 -18.97 10.57
N GLN A 93 20.21 -19.31 10.99
CA GLN A 93 19.40 -20.39 10.40
C GLN A 93 18.35 -19.88 9.40
N MET A 94 18.17 -18.57 9.31
CA MET A 94 17.33 -17.98 8.27
C MET A 94 18.06 -17.99 6.92
N PRO A 95 17.40 -18.43 5.84
CA PRO A 95 17.99 -18.38 4.52
C PRO A 95 18.36 -16.95 4.15
N GLY A 96 19.56 -16.79 3.58
CA GLY A 96 20.07 -15.49 3.16
C GLY A 96 19.16 -14.78 2.13
N LEU A 97 18.29 -15.52 1.43
CA LEU A 97 17.33 -14.96 0.49
C LEU A 97 16.28 -14.08 1.20
N LEU A 98 15.75 -14.52 2.35
CA LEU A 98 14.76 -13.77 3.13
C LEU A 98 15.33 -12.48 3.74
N LEU A 99 16.65 -12.44 3.95
CA LEU A 99 17.35 -11.27 4.49
C LEU A 99 17.98 -10.42 3.37
N ASN A 100 17.80 -10.82 2.11
CA ASN A 100 18.31 -10.04 0.98
C ASN A 100 17.48 -8.76 0.80
N PRO A 101 18.10 -7.58 0.87
CA PRO A 101 17.38 -6.30 0.77
C PRO A 101 16.64 -6.13 -0.58
N VAL A 102 17.16 -6.71 -1.66
CA VAL A 102 16.50 -6.69 -2.97
C VAL A 102 15.20 -7.49 -2.91
N PHE A 103 15.22 -8.67 -2.28
CA PHE A 103 14.04 -9.52 -2.13
C PHE A 103 12.99 -8.85 -1.22
N LEU A 104 13.43 -8.23 -0.11
CA LEU A 104 12.58 -7.50 0.81
C LEU A 104 11.87 -6.32 0.17
N LEU A 105 12.49 -5.62 -0.79
CA LEU A 105 11.84 -4.53 -1.52
C LEU A 105 11.01 -4.99 -2.71
N LEU A 106 11.40 -6.11 -3.33
CA LEU A 106 10.72 -6.65 -4.49
C LEU A 106 9.31 -7.13 -4.13
N ILE A 107 9.14 -7.77 -2.99
CA ILE A 107 7.84 -8.29 -2.55
C ILE A 107 6.83 -7.15 -2.35
N PRO A 108 7.05 -6.14 -1.49
CA PRO A 108 6.13 -5.01 -1.37
C PRO A 108 5.88 -4.31 -2.71
N GLY A 109 6.92 -4.12 -3.51
CA GLY A 109 6.79 -3.50 -4.83
C GLY A 109 5.88 -4.29 -5.76
N ALA A 110 6.03 -5.61 -5.80
CA ALA A 110 5.26 -6.49 -6.68
C ALA A 110 3.75 -6.53 -6.35
N PHE A 111 3.38 -6.33 -5.09
CA PHE A 111 1.98 -6.36 -4.66
C PHE A 111 1.34 -4.97 -4.55
N VAL A 112 2.09 -3.98 -4.07
CA VAL A 112 1.56 -2.62 -3.86
C VAL A 112 1.44 -1.85 -5.19
N ALA A 113 2.39 -2.00 -6.11
CA ALA A 113 2.32 -1.29 -7.38
C ALA A 113 1.09 -1.68 -8.23
N PRO A 114 0.77 -2.97 -8.46
CA PRO A 114 -0.44 -3.36 -9.17
C PRO A 114 -1.73 -2.91 -8.45
N GLU A 115 -1.76 -2.94 -7.12
CA GLU A 115 -2.91 -2.49 -6.33
C GLU A 115 -3.20 -1.01 -6.58
N ILE A 116 -2.17 -0.15 -6.50
CA ILE A 116 -2.29 1.29 -6.75
C ILE A 116 -2.71 1.54 -8.21
N MET A 117 -2.12 0.82 -9.17
CA MET A 117 -2.47 0.95 -10.58
C MET A 117 -3.93 0.55 -10.84
N LEU A 118 -4.39 -0.55 -10.23
CA LEU A 118 -5.76 -1.01 -10.35
C LEU A 118 -6.75 -0.02 -9.73
N GLU A 119 -6.44 0.52 -8.56
CA GLU A 119 -7.26 1.52 -7.90
C GLU A 119 -7.38 2.80 -8.73
N ASN A 120 -6.26 3.29 -9.25
CA ASN A 120 -6.24 4.46 -10.14
C ASN A 120 -7.05 4.22 -11.41
N TYR A 121 -6.93 3.01 -12.00
CA TYR A 121 -7.69 2.64 -13.18
C TYR A 121 -9.20 2.56 -12.92
N LEU A 122 -9.60 1.96 -11.79
CA LEU A 122 -11.01 1.86 -11.40
C LEU A 122 -11.59 3.24 -11.05
N THR A 123 -10.80 4.08 -10.38
CA THR A 123 -11.22 5.46 -10.04
C THR A 123 -11.37 6.32 -11.29
N ALA A 124 -10.49 6.14 -12.28
CA ALA A 124 -10.58 6.86 -13.56
C ALA A 124 -11.79 6.41 -14.41
N ARG A 125 -12.26 5.17 -14.24
CA ARG A 125 -13.43 4.64 -14.96
C ARG A 125 -14.77 4.88 -14.26
N CYS A 126 -14.77 5.07 -12.95
CA CYS A 126 -15.94 5.54 -12.24
C CYS A 126 -15.90 7.06 -12.28
N PRO A 127 -16.67 7.74 -13.15
CA PRO A 127 -16.84 9.16 -13.01
C PRO A 127 -17.39 9.37 -11.60
N TYR A 128 -16.61 10.02 -10.75
CA TYR A 128 -17.12 10.55 -9.49
C TYR A 128 -18.37 11.33 -9.87
N ASP A 129 -19.47 11.05 -9.18
CA ASP A 129 -20.64 11.93 -9.24
C ASP A 129 -20.18 13.30 -8.74
N LYS A 130 -19.67 14.10 -9.66
CA LYS A 130 -19.11 15.43 -9.39
C LYS A 130 -20.21 16.46 -9.14
N THR A 131 -21.32 16.03 -8.60
CA THR A 131 -22.39 16.96 -8.24
C THR A 131 -22.10 17.55 -6.86
N ILE A 132 -21.88 18.85 -6.81
CA ILE A 132 -21.81 19.60 -5.57
C ILE A 132 -23.25 19.89 -5.16
N SER A 133 -23.68 19.36 -4.01
CA SER A 133 -24.99 19.67 -3.45
C SER A 133 -24.84 20.63 -2.27
N PHE A 134 -25.49 21.77 -2.34
CA PHE A 134 -25.60 22.73 -1.25
C PHE A 134 -27.06 23.13 -1.05
N VAL A 135 -27.36 23.61 0.15
CA VAL A 135 -28.70 24.08 0.51
C VAL A 135 -28.71 25.60 0.43
N SER A 136 -29.43 26.13 -0.53
CA SER A 136 -29.70 27.57 -0.64
C SER A 136 -31.20 27.80 -0.53
N GLU A 137 -31.61 28.76 0.29
CA GLU A 137 -33.02 29.13 0.50
C GLU A 137 -33.96 27.94 0.81
N ARG A 138 -33.49 26.98 1.64
CA ARG A 138 -34.20 25.73 2.00
C ARG A 138 -34.42 24.77 0.82
N ARG A 139 -33.79 24.97 -0.33
CA ARG A 139 -33.80 24.04 -1.46
C ARG A 139 -32.43 23.40 -1.63
N LYS A 140 -32.43 22.09 -1.84
CA LYS A 140 -31.21 21.35 -2.19
C LYS A 140 -30.93 21.58 -3.67
N ILE A 141 -29.86 22.31 -3.98
CA ILE A 141 -29.40 22.57 -5.34
C ILE A 141 -28.21 21.64 -5.60
N THR A 142 -28.27 20.91 -6.70
CA THR A 142 -27.21 20.04 -7.18
C THR A 142 -26.67 20.67 -8.47
N LEU A 143 -25.38 21.01 -8.49
CA LEU A 143 -24.70 21.57 -9.65
C LEU A 143 -23.59 20.64 -10.11
N ASP A 144 -23.39 20.54 -11.42
CA ASP A 144 -22.19 19.93 -11.98
C ASP A 144 -21.04 20.97 -11.88
N PRO A 145 -19.88 20.62 -11.27
CA PRO A 145 -18.73 21.52 -11.21
C PRO A 145 -18.26 22.02 -12.58
N ALA A 146 -18.53 21.27 -13.65
CA ALA A 146 -18.20 21.68 -15.01
C ALA A 146 -19.05 22.88 -15.49
N GLU A 147 -20.20 23.14 -14.88
CA GLU A 147 -21.11 24.26 -15.19
C GLU A 147 -20.83 25.51 -14.33
N ILE A 148 -19.94 25.39 -13.33
CA ILE A 148 -19.60 26.51 -12.45
C ILE A 148 -18.54 27.37 -13.15
N LEU A 149 -18.94 28.53 -13.62
CA LEU A 149 -18.05 29.49 -14.27
C LEU A 149 -17.22 30.29 -13.27
N TYR A 150 -17.82 30.69 -12.16
CA TYR A 150 -17.13 31.40 -11.07
C TYR A 150 -17.94 31.29 -9.78
N VAL A 151 -17.25 31.46 -8.64
CA VAL A 151 -17.86 31.57 -7.32
C VAL A 151 -17.52 32.94 -6.76
N GLU A 152 -18.53 33.77 -6.53
CA GLU A 152 -18.40 35.11 -5.92
C GLU A 152 -18.80 35.02 -4.45
N SER A 153 -17.92 35.46 -3.55
CA SER A 153 -18.24 35.64 -2.14
C SER A 153 -18.82 37.05 -1.95
N ASN A 154 -20.11 37.14 -1.68
CA ASN A 154 -20.71 38.39 -1.31
C ASN A 154 -20.74 38.49 0.22
N ASP A 155 -19.65 39.02 0.82
CA ASP A 155 -19.65 39.39 2.23
C ASP A 155 -20.58 40.60 2.40
N SER A 156 -21.83 40.32 2.79
CA SER A 156 -22.71 41.36 3.31
C SER A 156 -22.28 41.69 4.73
N GLU A 157 -21.71 42.87 4.94
CA GLU A 157 -21.56 43.50 6.23
C GLU A 157 -22.88 43.52 7.03
#